data_d3048f51e5aaaac3981083fe09ab128e
#
_entry.id   d3048f51e5aaaac3981083fe09ab128e
#
_cell.length_a   1.000
_cell.length_b   1.000
_cell.length_c   1.000
_cell.angle_alpha   90.00
_cell.angle_beta   90.00
_cell.angle_gamma   90.00
#
_symmetry.space_group_name_H-M   'P 1'
#
loop_
_entity.id
_entity.type
_entity.pdbx_description
1 polymer ?
#
loop_
_entity_poly.entity_id
_entity_poly.type
_entity_poly.pdbx_seq_one_letter_code
_entity_poly.pdbx_strand_id
1 'polypeptide(L)'
;GKSGEKIQVLYLGYNKLKAMPEYEKLKKMVKLGLIDLTNNYITKANAFGKEINLTKVYLDYNQITEIEAVDGYFCGYYDMEAFTCTYNKLKEMPDIFNAASKYVIGSISFAHNQITGMQNGDNHRGVNTNNLDLSYNHLERFPAVLIKKGSPLGILILQANGMTTIKEGDLVGKNSHLLTSLDFQFNKLKEIPFEDFVPENMPYIYGIEFSYNQFAEFPVAPLNCKSLTVFGIRHQRDDDGNRCLSQWPTGLYTCPSLMAFFIGSNDLRRIEDKISPFIRIFEIKDNPNISIDLSMVCPYIQAGQYQLIYDKTQNIQGCDMLLD
;
A
#
# COMPACT_ATOMS: atom_id res chain seq x y z
N GLY A 1 -19.21 -39.45 2.85
CA GLY A 1 -19.88 -39.83 4.07
C GLY A 1 -20.14 -38.63 4.95
N LYS A 2 -21.01 -38.75 5.97
CA LYS A 2 -21.40 -37.67 6.91
C LYS A 2 -20.27 -36.98 7.67
N SER A 3 -19.02 -37.45 7.58
CA SER A 3 -17.86 -36.86 8.25
C SER A 3 -17.39 -35.55 7.60
N GLY A 4 -17.60 -35.35 6.28
CA GLY A 4 -17.18 -34.12 5.57
C GLY A 4 -17.98 -32.88 5.97
N GLU A 5 -19.25 -33.06 6.39
CA GLU A 5 -20.14 -31.95 6.77
C GLU A 5 -19.70 -31.18 8.03
N LYS A 6 -18.74 -31.73 8.80
CA LYS A 6 -18.24 -31.11 10.04
C LYS A 6 -16.89 -30.38 9.86
N ILE A 7 -16.26 -30.53 8.69
CA ILE A 7 -14.95 -29.95 8.44
C ILE A 7 -15.11 -28.43 8.33
N GLN A 8 -14.37 -27.70 9.16
CA GLN A 8 -14.31 -26.22 9.18
C GLN A 8 -13.02 -25.68 8.60
N VAL A 9 -11.96 -26.46 8.68
CA VAL A 9 -10.62 -26.06 8.25
C VAL A 9 -9.99 -27.20 7.46
N LEU A 10 -9.38 -26.84 6.32
CA LEU A 10 -8.69 -27.79 5.45
C LEU A 10 -7.26 -27.28 5.19
N TYR A 11 -6.30 -27.88 5.92
CA TYR A 11 -4.88 -27.61 5.72
C TYR A 11 -4.28 -28.60 4.72
N LEU A 12 -3.91 -28.12 3.54
CA LEU A 12 -3.25 -28.88 2.47
C LEU A 12 -1.91 -28.24 2.06
N GLY A 13 -1.42 -27.28 2.84
CA GLY A 13 -0.14 -26.63 2.62
C GLY A 13 1.04 -27.59 2.70
N TYR A 14 2.17 -27.20 2.09
CA TYR A 14 3.41 -27.96 2.07
C TYR A 14 3.28 -29.38 1.50
N ASN A 15 2.54 -29.52 0.40
CA ASN A 15 2.34 -30.76 -0.32
C ASN A 15 2.89 -30.66 -1.77
N LYS A 16 2.53 -31.64 -2.60
CA LYS A 16 2.90 -31.68 -4.02
C LYS A 16 1.69 -31.62 -4.94
N LEU A 17 0.65 -30.90 -4.51
CA LEU A 17 -0.57 -30.76 -5.27
C LEU A 17 -0.28 -29.93 -6.55
N LYS A 18 -0.70 -30.46 -7.70
CA LYS A 18 -0.62 -29.77 -9.00
C LYS A 18 -1.93 -29.09 -9.40
N ALA A 19 -3.02 -29.43 -8.73
CA ALA A 19 -4.35 -28.90 -8.94
C ALA A 19 -5.04 -28.69 -7.60
N MET A 20 -6.03 -27.80 -7.57
CA MET A 20 -6.91 -27.61 -6.42
C MET A 20 -7.81 -28.82 -6.20
N PRO A 21 -8.30 -29.01 -4.97
CA PRO A 21 -9.34 -30.00 -4.70
C PRO A 21 -10.58 -29.74 -5.57
N GLU A 22 -11.19 -30.81 -6.08
CA GLU A 22 -12.38 -30.71 -6.92
C GLU A 22 -13.57 -30.10 -6.15
N TYR A 23 -14.28 -29.17 -6.80
CA TYR A 23 -15.50 -28.55 -6.26
C TYR A 23 -16.49 -29.57 -5.74
N GLU A 24 -16.73 -30.66 -6.47
CA GLU A 24 -17.67 -31.74 -6.10
C GLU A 24 -17.34 -32.40 -4.76
N LYS A 25 -16.08 -32.37 -4.34
CA LYS A 25 -15.65 -32.86 -3.02
C LYS A 25 -15.84 -31.80 -1.94
N LEU A 26 -15.54 -30.55 -2.26
CA LEU A 26 -15.59 -29.43 -1.31
C LEU A 26 -17.03 -29.01 -0.99
N LYS A 27 -17.95 -29.06 -1.97
CA LYS A 27 -19.36 -28.65 -1.77
C LYS A 27 -20.09 -29.44 -0.69
N LYS A 28 -19.56 -30.62 -0.30
CA LYS A 28 -20.08 -31.43 0.83
C LYS A 28 -19.60 -30.94 2.18
N MET A 29 -18.60 -30.04 2.21
CA MET A 29 -18.03 -29.47 3.42
C MET A 29 -18.74 -28.16 3.76
N VAL A 30 -20.01 -28.21 4.06
CA VAL A 30 -20.91 -27.07 4.25
C VAL A 30 -20.49 -26.11 5.38
N LYS A 31 -19.55 -26.51 6.23
CA LYS A 31 -18.99 -25.71 7.32
C LYS A 31 -17.55 -25.25 7.07
N LEU A 32 -17.01 -25.53 5.86
CA LEU A 32 -15.65 -25.15 5.53
C LEU A 32 -15.53 -23.62 5.49
N GLY A 33 -14.72 -23.06 6.38
CA GLY A 33 -14.44 -21.64 6.48
C GLY A 33 -13.02 -21.28 6.08
N LEU A 34 -12.06 -22.21 6.23
CA LEU A 34 -10.67 -21.96 5.88
C LEU A 34 -10.13 -23.07 4.97
N ILE A 35 -9.46 -22.65 3.89
CA ILE A 35 -8.65 -23.54 3.06
C ILE A 35 -7.24 -22.97 2.92
N ASP A 36 -6.25 -23.81 3.23
CA ASP A 36 -4.83 -23.51 3.07
C ASP A 36 -4.22 -24.47 2.05
N LEU A 37 -3.79 -23.92 0.91
CA LEU A 37 -3.14 -24.61 -0.20
C LEU A 37 -1.73 -24.07 -0.44
N THR A 38 -1.16 -23.38 0.53
CA THR A 38 0.17 -22.77 0.40
C THR A 38 1.25 -23.79 0.12
N ASN A 39 2.34 -23.36 -0.54
CA ASN A 39 3.51 -24.21 -0.80
C ASN A 39 3.15 -25.54 -1.50
N ASN A 40 2.54 -25.44 -2.66
CA ASN A 40 2.20 -26.52 -3.57
C ASN A 40 2.70 -26.22 -5.00
N TYR A 41 2.26 -26.96 -5.99
CA TYR A 41 2.60 -26.79 -7.41
C TYR A 41 1.36 -26.48 -8.26
N ILE A 42 0.37 -25.84 -7.68
CA ILE A 42 -0.89 -25.51 -8.34
C ILE A 42 -0.64 -24.44 -9.41
N THR A 43 -1.09 -24.69 -10.64
CA THR A 43 -0.91 -23.78 -11.77
C THR A 43 -2.15 -22.98 -12.11
N LYS A 44 -3.33 -23.48 -11.74
CA LYS A 44 -4.63 -22.81 -11.94
C LYS A 44 -5.48 -22.91 -10.66
N ALA A 45 -6.03 -21.80 -10.23
CA ALA A 45 -6.97 -21.77 -9.11
C ALA A 45 -8.41 -21.79 -9.65
N ASN A 46 -9.10 -22.90 -9.45
CA ASN A 46 -10.50 -23.07 -9.89
C ASN A 46 -11.45 -22.48 -8.86
N ALA A 47 -12.50 -21.83 -9.32
CA ALA A 47 -13.53 -21.26 -8.46
C ALA A 47 -14.25 -22.33 -7.64
N PHE A 48 -14.58 -21.98 -6.40
CA PHE A 48 -15.40 -22.79 -5.50
C PHE A 48 -16.90 -22.50 -5.66
N GLY A 49 -17.28 -21.48 -6.43
CA GLY A 49 -18.65 -21.01 -6.53
C GLY A 49 -19.10 -20.24 -5.29
N LYS A 50 -20.09 -19.40 -5.45
CA LYS A 50 -20.57 -18.49 -4.37
C LYS A 50 -21.32 -19.17 -3.23
N GLU A 51 -21.65 -20.45 -3.37
CA GLU A 51 -22.30 -21.26 -2.35
C GLU A 51 -21.36 -21.72 -1.22
N ILE A 52 -20.03 -21.74 -1.50
CA ILE A 52 -19.02 -22.08 -0.49
C ILE A 52 -18.49 -20.76 0.12
N ASN A 53 -18.93 -20.46 1.33
CA ASN A 53 -18.46 -19.30 2.07
C ASN A 53 -17.17 -19.64 2.80
N LEU A 54 -16.06 -19.02 2.31
CA LEU A 54 -14.77 -19.13 2.97
C LEU A 54 -14.46 -17.81 3.71
N THR A 55 -13.99 -17.94 4.93
CA THR A 55 -13.48 -16.81 5.70
C THR A 55 -12.01 -16.55 5.41
N LYS A 56 -11.26 -17.60 5.06
CA LYS A 56 -9.82 -17.49 4.72
C LYS A 56 -9.46 -18.42 3.58
N VAL A 57 -8.75 -17.87 2.60
CA VAL A 57 -8.20 -18.58 1.44
C VAL A 57 -6.72 -18.26 1.31
N TYR A 58 -5.87 -19.26 1.39
CA TYR A 58 -4.42 -19.12 1.25
C TYR A 58 -3.91 -19.97 0.07
N LEU A 59 -3.41 -19.27 -0.97
CA LEU A 59 -2.87 -19.85 -2.21
C LEU A 59 -1.40 -19.51 -2.43
N ASP A 60 -0.71 -19.01 -1.41
CA ASP A 60 0.64 -18.48 -1.51
C ASP A 60 1.66 -19.55 -1.89
N TYR A 61 2.76 -19.13 -2.52
CA TYR A 61 3.87 -20.03 -2.89
C TYR A 61 3.41 -21.20 -3.75
N ASN A 62 2.73 -20.90 -4.85
CA ASN A 62 2.34 -21.85 -5.89
C ASN A 62 2.90 -21.41 -7.26
N GLN A 63 2.33 -21.89 -8.33
CA GLN A 63 2.71 -21.54 -9.70
C GLN A 63 1.48 -21.01 -10.47
N ILE A 64 0.55 -20.38 -9.76
CA ILE A 64 -0.75 -19.97 -10.30
C ILE A 64 -0.56 -18.86 -11.34
N THR A 65 -1.02 -19.13 -12.56
CA THR A 65 -1.04 -18.18 -13.67
C THR A 65 -2.43 -17.63 -13.97
N GLU A 66 -3.47 -18.30 -13.45
CA GLU A 66 -4.87 -17.97 -13.71
C GLU A 66 -5.73 -18.31 -12.48
N ILE A 67 -6.66 -17.41 -12.16
CA ILE A 67 -7.71 -17.67 -11.18
C ILE A 67 -9.05 -17.62 -11.90
N GLU A 68 -9.78 -18.74 -11.87
CA GLU A 68 -11.09 -18.86 -12.46
C GLU A 68 -12.17 -18.27 -11.55
N ALA A 69 -13.17 -17.65 -12.17
CA ALA A 69 -14.35 -17.16 -11.47
C ALA A 69 -15.61 -17.73 -12.11
N VAL A 70 -16.62 -18.02 -11.32
CA VAL A 70 -17.96 -18.38 -11.78
C VAL A 70 -18.89 -17.22 -11.42
N ASP A 71 -19.57 -16.67 -12.41
CA ASP A 71 -20.41 -15.46 -12.27
C ASP A 71 -19.65 -14.29 -11.62
N GLY A 72 -18.32 -14.24 -11.81
CA GLY A 72 -17.45 -13.23 -11.22
C GLY A 72 -17.08 -13.47 -9.75
N TYR A 73 -17.26 -14.66 -9.24
CA TYR A 73 -16.89 -15.04 -7.88
C TYR A 73 -15.94 -16.24 -7.88
N PHE A 74 -14.91 -16.18 -7.05
CA PHE A 74 -14.07 -17.34 -6.76
C PHE A 74 -14.74 -18.24 -5.71
N CYS A 75 -15.30 -17.64 -4.66
CA CYS A 75 -16.10 -18.30 -3.63
C CYS A 75 -17.14 -17.33 -3.05
N GLY A 76 -17.95 -17.76 -2.08
CA GLY A 76 -18.75 -16.84 -1.29
C GLY A 76 -17.87 -15.98 -0.38
N TYR A 77 -18.21 -14.71 -0.25
CA TYR A 77 -17.41 -13.71 0.51
C TYR A 77 -18.15 -13.18 1.74
N TYR A 78 -19.04 -13.96 2.30
CA TYR A 78 -19.98 -13.49 3.34
C TYR A 78 -19.27 -12.84 4.54
N ASP A 79 -18.23 -13.50 5.05
CA ASP A 79 -17.43 -13.02 6.18
C ASP A 79 -15.92 -13.24 5.89
N MET A 80 -15.48 -12.92 4.67
CA MET A 80 -14.10 -13.17 4.29
C MET A 80 -13.16 -12.19 5.01
N GLU A 81 -12.28 -12.74 5.82
CA GLU A 81 -11.25 -12.00 6.53
C GLU A 81 -9.99 -11.81 5.65
N ALA A 82 -9.60 -12.85 4.91
CA ALA A 82 -8.37 -12.83 4.13
C ALA A 82 -8.42 -13.70 2.88
N PHE A 83 -7.90 -13.16 1.78
CA PHE A 83 -7.58 -13.89 0.55
C PHE A 83 -6.13 -13.58 0.17
N THR A 84 -5.26 -14.59 0.11
CA THR A 84 -3.88 -14.40 -0.31
C THR A 84 -3.49 -15.34 -1.44
N CYS A 85 -2.80 -14.79 -2.43
CA CYS A 85 -2.23 -15.51 -3.56
C CYS A 85 -0.86 -14.91 -3.90
N THR A 86 -0.02 -14.76 -2.87
CA THR A 86 1.32 -14.18 -3.00
C THR A 86 2.31 -15.20 -3.55
N TYR A 87 3.45 -14.72 -4.10
CA TYR A 87 4.49 -15.58 -4.65
C TYR A 87 3.96 -16.60 -5.66
N ASN A 88 3.23 -16.08 -6.66
CA ASN A 88 2.67 -16.83 -7.78
C ASN A 88 3.13 -16.26 -9.14
N LYS A 89 2.45 -16.56 -10.23
CA LYS A 89 2.82 -16.17 -11.59
C LYS A 89 1.69 -15.44 -12.33
N LEU A 90 0.81 -14.78 -11.58
CA LEU A 90 -0.28 -14.00 -12.17
C LEU A 90 0.29 -12.81 -12.95
N LYS A 91 -0.22 -12.58 -14.18
CA LYS A 91 0.15 -11.46 -15.05
C LYS A 91 -0.83 -10.30 -15.00
N GLU A 92 -2.04 -10.55 -14.54
CA GLU A 92 -3.09 -9.55 -14.34
C GLU A 92 -3.75 -9.76 -12.98
N MET A 93 -4.19 -8.67 -12.35
CA MET A 93 -5.01 -8.77 -11.14
C MET A 93 -6.37 -9.35 -11.52
N PRO A 94 -6.79 -10.49 -10.94
CA PRO A 94 -8.01 -11.15 -11.36
C PRO A 94 -9.26 -10.37 -10.96
N ASP A 95 -10.26 -10.37 -11.87
CA ASP A 95 -11.56 -9.72 -11.68
C ASP A 95 -12.56 -10.66 -10.98
N ILE A 96 -12.25 -11.07 -9.77
CA ILE A 96 -13.00 -12.07 -8.98
C ILE A 96 -13.70 -11.49 -7.75
N PHE A 97 -13.38 -10.25 -7.37
CA PHE A 97 -13.92 -9.56 -6.20
C PHE A 97 -14.82 -8.41 -6.63
N ASN A 98 -16.11 -8.68 -6.77
CA ASN A 98 -17.05 -7.67 -7.25
C ASN A 98 -17.24 -6.54 -6.24
N ALA A 99 -16.85 -5.31 -6.61
CA ALA A 99 -17.05 -4.12 -5.78
C ALA A 99 -18.53 -3.80 -5.46
N ALA A 100 -19.45 -4.30 -6.25
CA ALA A 100 -20.89 -4.16 -5.98
C ALA A 100 -21.39 -5.14 -4.90
N SER A 101 -20.56 -6.06 -4.42
CA SER A 101 -20.90 -6.91 -3.28
C SER A 101 -21.13 -6.03 -2.03
N LYS A 102 -22.17 -6.39 -1.26
CA LYS A 102 -22.41 -5.76 0.05
C LYS A 102 -21.43 -6.22 1.15
N TYR A 103 -20.65 -7.25 0.86
CA TYR A 103 -19.71 -7.84 1.81
C TYR A 103 -18.31 -7.29 1.56
N VAL A 104 -17.68 -6.80 2.61
CA VAL A 104 -16.32 -6.25 2.59
C VAL A 104 -15.34 -7.34 3.01
N ILE A 105 -14.35 -7.62 2.17
CA ILE A 105 -13.26 -8.52 2.48
C ILE A 105 -12.24 -7.77 3.37
N GLY A 106 -11.77 -8.39 4.44
CA GLY A 106 -10.82 -7.76 5.36
C GLY A 106 -9.51 -7.38 4.68
N SER A 107 -8.86 -8.36 4.03
CA SER A 107 -7.63 -8.12 3.28
C SER A 107 -7.50 -9.03 2.05
N ILE A 108 -6.91 -8.47 0.99
CA ILE A 108 -6.56 -9.20 -0.23
C ILE A 108 -5.09 -8.92 -0.54
N SER A 109 -4.30 -9.97 -0.81
CA SER A 109 -2.92 -9.82 -1.26
C SER A 109 -2.62 -10.65 -2.50
N PHE A 110 -2.08 -9.97 -3.52
CA PHE A 110 -1.47 -10.55 -4.71
C PHE A 110 0.01 -10.13 -4.83
N ALA A 111 0.65 -9.84 -3.70
CA ALA A 111 2.06 -9.45 -3.68
C ALA A 111 2.97 -10.53 -4.29
N HIS A 112 4.13 -10.12 -4.81
CA HIS A 112 5.11 -11.02 -5.40
C HIS A 112 4.53 -11.90 -6.53
N ASN A 113 3.89 -11.26 -7.49
CA ASN A 113 3.44 -11.85 -8.74
C ASN A 113 4.12 -11.16 -9.94
N GLN A 114 3.55 -11.25 -11.11
CA GLN A 114 4.04 -10.63 -12.35
C GLN A 114 2.98 -9.68 -12.94
N ILE A 115 2.15 -9.07 -12.07
CA ILE A 115 0.99 -8.30 -12.49
C ILE A 115 1.43 -7.00 -13.17
N THR A 116 1.01 -6.83 -14.43
CA THR A 116 1.24 -5.62 -15.24
C THR A 116 0.01 -4.75 -15.37
N GLY A 117 -1.17 -5.27 -15.02
CA GLY A 117 -2.45 -4.57 -15.16
C GLY A 117 -3.62 -5.32 -14.53
N MET A 118 -4.81 -4.81 -14.78
CA MET A 118 -6.06 -5.36 -14.27
C MET A 118 -6.71 -6.24 -15.35
N GLN A 119 -7.16 -7.44 -15.01
CA GLN A 119 -7.99 -8.25 -15.88
C GLN A 119 -9.21 -7.44 -16.33
N ASN A 120 -9.58 -7.53 -17.61
CA ASN A 120 -10.62 -6.72 -18.24
C ASN A 120 -10.30 -5.19 -18.32
N GLY A 121 -9.10 -4.74 -17.98
CA GLY A 121 -8.69 -3.34 -18.04
C GLY A 121 -9.65 -2.40 -17.31
N ASP A 122 -10.14 -1.35 -18.00
CA ASP A 122 -11.11 -0.39 -17.45
C ASP A 122 -12.49 -1.01 -17.15
N ASN A 123 -12.77 -2.21 -17.62
CA ASN A 123 -13.99 -2.96 -17.32
C ASN A 123 -13.85 -3.85 -16.08
N HIS A 124 -12.69 -3.89 -15.45
CA HIS A 124 -12.51 -4.55 -14.14
C HIS A 124 -13.56 -4.01 -13.16
N ARG A 125 -14.21 -4.90 -12.42
CA ARG A 125 -15.34 -4.52 -11.54
C ARG A 125 -14.92 -3.86 -10.23
N GLY A 126 -13.62 -3.71 -10.01
CA GLY A 126 -13.07 -3.19 -8.76
C GLY A 126 -13.00 -4.26 -7.67
N VAL A 127 -12.71 -3.83 -6.46
CA VAL A 127 -12.60 -4.71 -5.28
C VAL A 127 -13.40 -4.13 -4.13
N ASN A 128 -13.93 -5.00 -3.28
CA ASN A 128 -14.58 -4.63 -2.04
C ASN A 128 -13.76 -5.17 -0.86
N THR A 129 -12.73 -4.43 -0.49
CA THR A 129 -11.81 -4.81 0.59
C THR A 129 -11.30 -3.60 1.36
N ASN A 130 -11.02 -3.76 2.64
CA ASN A 130 -10.36 -2.72 3.42
C ASN A 130 -8.89 -2.56 3.04
N ASN A 131 -8.18 -3.66 2.78
CA ASN A 131 -6.75 -3.65 2.50
C ASN A 131 -6.46 -4.43 1.21
N LEU A 132 -5.77 -3.80 0.27
CA LEU A 132 -5.29 -4.43 -0.95
C LEU A 132 -3.77 -4.28 -1.07
N ASP A 133 -3.08 -5.39 -1.18
CA ASP A 133 -1.64 -5.45 -1.39
C ASP A 133 -1.33 -5.99 -2.79
N LEU A 134 -0.76 -5.12 -3.63
CA LEU A 134 -0.25 -5.40 -4.97
C LEU A 134 1.28 -5.18 -5.05
N SER A 135 1.97 -5.17 -3.91
CA SER A 135 3.41 -4.93 -3.86
C SER A 135 4.22 -6.00 -4.62
N TYR A 136 5.43 -5.64 -5.03
CA TYR A 136 6.34 -6.54 -5.75
C TYR A 136 5.71 -7.18 -6.99
N ASN A 137 5.14 -6.34 -7.84
CA ASN A 137 4.57 -6.68 -9.15
C ASN A 137 5.24 -5.85 -10.26
N HIS A 138 4.61 -5.67 -11.40
CA HIS A 138 5.15 -4.96 -12.56
C HIS A 138 4.16 -3.89 -13.08
N LEU A 139 3.43 -3.26 -12.17
CA LEU A 139 2.53 -2.15 -12.52
C LEU A 139 3.35 -0.91 -12.87
N GLU A 140 3.38 -0.51 -14.14
CA GLU A 140 4.07 0.71 -14.58
C GLU A 140 3.20 1.97 -14.41
N ARG A 141 1.89 1.78 -14.23
CA ARG A 141 0.89 2.84 -14.07
C ARG A 141 -0.02 2.56 -12.88
N PHE A 142 -0.55 3.63 -12.32
CA PHE A 142 -1.52 3.53 -11.24
C PHE A 142 -2.80 2.82 -11.69
N PRO A 143 -3.32 1.84 -10.93
CA PRO A 143 -4.53 1.09 -11.28
C PRO A 143 -5.81 1.87 -10.91
N ALA A 144 -6.08 2.98 -11.62
CA ALA A 144 -7.15 3.94 -11.32
C ALA A 144 -8.56 3.30 -11.22
N VAL A 145 -8.79 2.19 -11.92
CA VAL A 145 -10.08 1.47 -11.87
C VAL A 145 -10.43 1.02 -10.44
N LEU A 146 -9.44 0.74 -9.60
CA LEU A 146 -9.65 0.36 -8.18
C LEU A 146 -10.23 1.52 -7.36
N ILE A 147 -9.86 2.76 -7.70
CA ILE A 147 -10.39 3.95 -7.04
C ILE A 147 -11.75 4.34 -7.62
N LYS A 148 -11.90 4.26 -8.94
CA LYS A 148 -13.11 4.71 -9.65
C LYS A 148 -14.30 3.80 -9.43
N LYS A 149 -14.09 2.48 -9.39
CA LYS A 149 -15.15 1.47 -9.33
C LYS A 149 -15.21 0.69 -8.03
N GLY A 150 -14.15 0.75 -7.24
CA GLY A 150 -14.04 0.01 -6.00
C GLY A 150 -15.01 0.47 -4.92
N SER A 151 -15.06 -0.26 -3.83
CA SER A 151 -15.85 0.01 -2.64
C SER A 151 -15.12 -0.58 -1.44
N PRO A 152 -15.31 -0.11 -0.28
CA PRO A 152 -14.39 0.58 0.61
C PRO A 152 -12.96 0.04 0.52
N LEU A 153 -12.08 0.83 -0.08
CA LEU A 153 -10.64 0.57 -0.07
C LEU A 153 -9.99 1.59 0.87
N GLY A 154 -9.48 1.10 2.00
CA GLY A 154 -8.83 1.94 3.00
C GLY A 154 -7.31 2.01 2.79
N ILE A 155 -6.66 0.87 2.63
CA ILE A 155 -5.20 0.75 2.47
C ILE A 155 -4.89 0.15 1.11
N LEU A 156 -4.07 0.87 0.32
CA LEU A 156 -3.56 0.39 -0.96
C LEU A 156 -2.03 0.37 -0.94
N ILE A 157 -1.46 -0.82 -1.08
CA ILE A 157 -0.01 -1.05 -1.10
C ILE A 157 0.42 -1.36 -2.53
N LEU A 158 1.22 -0.45 -3.10
CA LEU A 158 1.76 -0.52 -4.47
C LEU A 158 3.29 -0.50 -4.48
N GLN A 159 3.91 -0.86 -3.36
CA GLN A 159 5.36 -0.91 -3.19
C GLN A 159 6.03 -1.79 -4.26
N ALA A 160 7.20 -1.38 -4.74
CA ALA A 160 8.06 -2.17 -5.62
C ALA A 160 7.34 -2.69 -6.89
N ASN A 161 6.80 -1.75 -7.68
CA ASN A 161 6.14 -2.08 -8.94
C ASN A 161 6.93 -1.60 -10.17
N GLY A 162 7.39 -0.40 -10.20
CA GLY A 162 8.02 0.22 -11.37
C GLY A 162 7.18 1.35 -11.94
N MET A 163 6.21 1.85 -11.16
CA MET A 163 5.36 2.95 -11.57
C MET A 163 6.18 4.21 -11.83
N THR A 164 5.92 4.81 -12.98
CA THR A 164 6.57 6.06 -13.41
C THR A 164 5.64 7.26 -13.30
N THR A 165 4.33 7.05 -13.34
CA THR A 165 3.34 8.14 -13.36
C THR A 165 2.06 7.77 -12.62
N ILE A 166 1.48 8.77 -11.98
CA ILE A 166 0.09 8.84 -11.54
C ILE A 166 -0.53 10.02 -12.29
N LYS A 167 -1.57 9.82 -13.06
CA LYS A 167 -2.20 10.88 -13.84
C LYS A 167 -3.24 11.63 -13.03
N GLU A 168 -3.49 12.88 -13.40
CA GLU A 168 -4.61 13.66 -12.87
C GLU A 168 -5.94 12.89 -12.98
N GLY A 169 -6.67 12.83 -11.90
CA GLY A 169 -7.93 12.08 -11.77
C GLY A 169 -7.78 10.58 -11.51
N ASP A 170 -6.58 10.02 -11.43
CA ASP A 170 -6.38 8.60 -11.13
C ASP A 170 -6.76 8.26 -9.69
N LEU A 171 -6.51 9.19 -8.76
CA LEU A 171 -6.83 9.03 -7.33
C LEU A 171 -8.23 9.58 -6.98
N VAL A 172 -8.99 10.04 -7.96
CA VAL A 172 -10.34 10.59 -7.76
C VAL A 172 -11.41 9.60 -8.22
N GLY A 173 -12.30 9.23 -7.33
CA GLY A 173 -13.38 8.28 -7.61
C GLY A 173 -14.24 7.98 -6.40
N LYS A 174 -15.09 6.95 -6.52
CA LYS A 174 -16.03 6.57 -5.46
C LYS A 174 -15.35 6.23 -4.13
N ASN A 175 -14.08 5.79 -4.18
CA ASN A 175 -13.36 5.34 -2.99
C ASN A 175 -12.26 6.28 -2.52
N SER A 176 -11.94 7.34 -3.25
CA SER A 176 -10.87 8.24 -2.84
C SER A 176 -11.08 8.77 -1.41
N HIS A 177 -12.33 9.08 -1.06
CA HIS A 177 -12.71 9.57 0.28
C HIS A 177 -12.65 8.50 1.40
N LEU A 178 -12.43 7.23 1.08
CA LEU A 178 -12.27 6.14 2.05
C LEU A 178 -10.81 5.74 2.25
N LEU A 179 -9.93 6.21 1.37
CA LEU A 179 -8.51 5.94 1.50
C LEU A 179 -7.95 6.51 2.80
N THR A 180 -7.26 5.66 3.53
CA THR A 180 -6.56 6.01 4.77
C THR A 180 -5.06 5.93 4.63
N SER A 181 -4.54 5.04 3.77
CA SER A 181 -3.10 4.89 3.55
C SER A 181 -2.77 4.49 2.12
N LEU A 182 -1.70 5.11 1.58
CA LEU A 182 -1.13 4.83 0.26
C LEU A 182 0.36 4.55 0.39
N ASP A 183 0.82 3.40 -0.08
CA ASP A 183 2.23 3.04 -0.11
C ASP A 183 2.73 2.89 -1.55
N PHE A 184 3.59 3.83 -1.95
CA PHE A 184 4.24 3.89 -3.26
C PHE A 184 5.76 3.66 -3.19
N GLN A 185 6.27 3.09 -2.11
CA GLN A 185 7.71 2.88 -1.95
C GLN A 185 8.30 2.06 -3.11
N PHE A 186 9.59 2.27 -3.39
CA PHE A 186 10.34 1.52 -4.40
C PHE A 186 9.69 1.52 -5.78
N ASN A 187 9.27 2.71 -6.23
CA ASN A 187 8.79 2.94 -7.60
C ASN A 187 9.72 3.93 -8.33
N LYS A 188 9.29 4.49 -9.44
CA LYS A 188 10.04 5.45 -10.27
C LYS A 188 9.27 6.76 -10.45
N LEU A 189 8.48 7.15 -9.46
CA LEU A 189 7.68 8.36 -9.51
C LEU A 189 8.57 9.59 -9.43
N LYS A 190 8.36 10.56 -10.33
CA LYS A 190 9.04 11.86 -10.37
C LYS A 190 8.12 12.99 -9.93
N GLU A 191 6.82 12.80 -10.06
CA GLU A 191 5.76 13.76 -9.72
C GLU A 191 4.46 13.05 -9.39
N ILE A 192 3.52 13.78 -8.81
CA ILE A 192 2.15 13.34 -8.53
C ILE A 192 1.16 14.42 -8.95
N PRO A 193 -0.11 14.06 -9.29
CA PRO A 193 -1.12 15.05 -9.64
C PRO A 193 -1.50 15.89 -8.41
N PHE A 194 -1.32 17.20 -8.52
CA PHE A 194 -1.61 18.14 -7.43
C PHE A 194 -3.11 18.14 -7.07
N GLU A 195 -3.97 18.16 -8.08
CA GLU A 195 -5.42 18.29 -7.92
C GLU A 195 -6.10 17.10 -7.25
N ASP A 196 -5.46 15.94 -7.26
CA ASP A 196 -6.02 14.74 -6.63
C ASP A 196 -5.90 14.76 -5.09
N PHE A 197 -4.87 15.46 -4.56
CA PHE A 197 -4.57 15.51 -3.13
C PHE A 197 -5.22 16.74 -2.46
N VAL A 198 -6.55 16.76 -2.45
CA VAL A 198 -7.31 17.81 -1.77
C VAL A 198 -8.18 17.18 -0.66
N PRO A 199 -8.52 17.95 0.40
CA PRO A 199 -9.31 17.44 1.52
C PRO A 199 -10.65 16.81 1.13
N GLU A 200 -11.24 17.30 0.05
CA GLU A 200 -12.53 16.84 -0.49
C GLU A 200 -12.40 15.42 -1.08
N ASN A 201 -11.27 15.10 -1.70
CA ASN A 201 -11.01 13.80 -2.30
C ASN A 201 -10.50 12.78 -1.27
N MET A 202 -9.66 13.23 -0.34
CA MET A 202 -8.96 12.36 0.62
C MET A 202 -9.12 12.84 2.07
N PRO A 203 -10.34 12.94 2.60
CA PRO A 203 -10.58 13.51 3.94
C PRO A 203 -9.99 12.68 5.07
N TYR A 204 -9.75 11.37 4.85
CA TYR A 204 -9.29 10.44 5.87
C TYR A 204 -7.88 9.89 5.64
N ILE A 205 -7.15 10.41 4.64
CA ILE A 205 -5.79 9.96 4.38
C ILE A 205 -4.88 10.35 5.55
N TYR A 206 -4.35 9.36 6.27
CA TYR A 206 -3.47 9.61 7.40
C TYR A 206 -2.02 9.24 7.10
N GLY A 207 -1.76 8.34 6.14
CA GLY A 207 -0.41 7.89 5.80
C GLY A 207 -0.15 7.86 4.31
N ILE A 208 0.98 8.47 3.89
CA ILE A 208 1.47 8.38 2.52
C ILE A 208 2.97 8.10 2.56
N GLU A 209 3.40 7.13 1.76
CA GLU A 209 4.80 6.73 1.69
C GLU A 209 5.31 6.75 0.24
N PHE A 210 6.25 7.66 -0.03
CA PHE A 210 6.92 7.84 -1.32
C PHE A 210 8.41 7.51 -1.29
N SER A 211 8.92 6.89 -0.24
CA SER A 211 10.35 6.59 -0.13
C SER A 211 10.84 5.70 -1.28
N TYR A 212 12.12 5.87 -1.66
CA TYR A 212 12.74 5.11 -2.75
C TYR A 212 12.05 5.34 -4.11
N ASN A 213 11.84 6.60 -4.46
CA ASN A 213 11.36 7.06 -5.76
C ASN A 213 12.37 8.03 -6.39
N GLN A 214 11.93 8.85 -7.33
CA GLN A 214 12.78 9.75 -8.14
C GLN A 214 12.35 11.22 -8.07
N PHE A 215 11.73 11.65 -6.97
CA PHE A 215 11.30 13.03 -6.79
C PHE A 215 12.53 13.96 -6.70
N ALA A 216 12.68 14.86 -7.69
CA ALA A 216 13.65 15.95 -7.64
C ALA A 216 13.09 17.17 -6.89
N GLU A 217 11.76 17.35 -6.95
CA GLU A 217 11.01 18.37 -6.23
C GLU A 217 10.10 17.71 -5.20
N PHE A 218 9.91 18.38 -4.07
CA PHE A 218 9.03 17.85 -3.03
C PHE A 218 7.57 17.91 -3.47
N PRO A 219 6.82 16.80 -3.42
CA PRO A 219 5.41 16.78 -3.75
C PRO A 219 4.57 17.42 -2.63
N VAL A 220 4.32 18.72 -2.71
CA VAL A 220 3.64 19.48 -1.63
C VAL A 220 2.13 19.20 -1.54
N ALA A 221 1.51 18.68 -2.59
CA ALA A 221 0.07 18.44 -2.64
C ALA A 221 -0.49 17.63 -1.45
N PRO A 222 0.14 16.55 -0.99
CA PRO A 222 -0.34 15.78 0.17
C PRO A 222 -0.44 16.60 1.46
N LEU A 223 0.35 17.67 1.62
CA LEU A 223 0.29 18.54 2.80
C LEU A 223 -1.03 19.30 2.91
N ASN A 224 -1.83 19.37 1.85
CA ASN A 224 -3.19 19.95 1.88
C ASN A 224 -4.19 19.03 2.59
N CYS A 225 -3.89 17.73 2.72
CA CYS A 225 -4.77 16.76 3.37
C CYS A 225 -4.74 16.92 4.89
N LYS A 226 -5.84 17.39 5.46
CA LYS A 226 -5.92 17.78 6.88
C LYS A 226 -5.74 16.62 7.87
N SER A 227 -5.95 15.39 7.45
CA SER A 227 -5.81 14.18 8.27
C SER A 227 -4.44 13.53 8.15
N LEU A 228 -3.55 14.07 7.29
CA LEU A 228 -2.23 13.47 7.05
C LEU A 228 -1.38 13.53 8.33
N THR A 229 -1.05 12.37 8.85
CA THR A 229 -0.33 12.19 10.12
C THR A 229 1.07 11.65 9.90
N VAL A 230 1.25 10.80 8.88
CA VAL A 230 2.54 10.16 8.55
C VAL A 230 2.86 10.42 7.09
N PHE A 231 4.07 10.96 6.84
CA PHE A 231 4.55 11.18 5.49
C PHE A 231 6.02 10.77 5.36
N GLY A 232 6.30 9.89 4.40
CA GLY A 232 7.65 9.42 4.10
C GLY A 232 8.06 9.72 2.67
N ILE A 233 9.29 10.26 2.51
CA ILE A 233 9.91 10.57 1.21
C ILE A 233 11.43 10.41 1.28
N ARG A 234 11.88 9.32 1.89
CA ARG A 234 13.30 8.99 1.98
C ARG A 234 13.89 8.60 0.62
N HIS A 235 15.20 8.71 0.51
CA HIS A 235 15.99 8.04 -0.51
C HIS A 235 15.48 8.30 -1.94
N GLN A 236 15.40 9.59 -2.33
CA GLN A 236 15.07 9.96 -3.69
C GLN A 236 16.34 9.92 -4.55
N ARG A 237 16.31 9.16 -5.66
CA ARG A 237 17.44 8.95 -6.56
C ARG A 237 16.99 9.10 -8.00
N ASP A 238 17.82 9.79 -8.81
CA ASP A 238 17.64 9.81 -10.26
C ASP A 238 17.98 8.45 -10.91
N ASP A 239 17.87 8.38 -12.24
CA ASP A 239 18.14 7.14 -12.98
C ASP A 239 19.63 6.71 -12.91
N ASP A 240 20.54 7.63 -12.59
CA ASP A 240 21.98 7.41 -12.40
C ASP A 240 22.33 7.04 -10.94
N GLY A 241 21.34 7.03 -10.05
CA GLY A 241 21.49 6.72 -8.62
C GLY A 241 21.94 7.90 -7.76
N ASN A 242 21.99 9.13 -8.31
CA ASN A 242 22.34 10.32 -7.56
C ASN A 242 21.16 10.80 -6.70
N ARG A 243 21.46 11.43 -5.56
CA ARG A 243 20.46 12.10 -4.73
C ARG A 243 19.85 13.26 -5.51
N CYS A 244 18.54 13.28 -5.67
CA CYS A 244 17.87 14.29 -6.50
C CYS A 244 16.97 15.25 -5.69
N LEU A 245 16.43 14.85 -4.55
CA LEU A 245 15.61 15.73 -3.71
C LEU A 245 16.51 16.62 -2.83
N SER A 246 16.57 17.91 -3.17
CA SER A 246 17.42 18.88 -2.46
C SER A 246 16.65 20.03 -1.81
N GLN A 247 15.36 20.20 -2.15
CA GLN A 247 14.53 21.29 -1.67
C GLN A 247 13.71 20.88 -0.46
N TRP A 248 13.58 21.81 0.49
CA TRP A 248 12.68 21.68 1.61
C TRP A 248 11.23 22.01 1.20
N PRO A 249 10.22 21.26 1.69
CA PRO A 249 8.84 21.56 1.36
C PRO A 249 8.37 22.86 2.00
N THR A 250 7.83 23.75 1.19
CA THR A 250 7.08 24.89 1.70
C THR A 250 5.74 24.45 2.27
N GLY A 251 5.30 25.08 3.36
CA GLY A 251 3.99 24.78 3.96
C GLY A 251 3.99 23.66 5.00
N LEU A 252 5.10 22.99 5.25
CA LEU A 252 5.19 21.95 6.28
C LEU A 252 4.79 22.48 7.68
N TYR A 253 5.16 23.72 7.98
CA TYR A 253 4.83 24.36 9.25
C TYR A 253 3.30 24.50 9.47
N THR A 254 2.55 24.60 8.39
CA THR A 254 1.07 24.79 8.42
C THR A 254 0.29 23.47 8.36
N CYS A 255 0.97 22.32 8.37
CA CYS A 255 0.33 21.01 8.40
C CYS A 255 0.15 20.53 9.84
N PRO A 256 -0.98 20.84 10.53
CA PRO A 256 -1.09 20.66 11.98
C PRO A 256 -1.26 19.21 12.40
N SER A 257 -1.65 18.34 11.50
CA SER A 257 -1.90 16.91 11.77
C SER A 257 -0.66 16.06 11.59
N LEU A 258 0.39 16.57 10.93
CA LEU A 258 1.58 15.78 10.63
C LEU A 258 2.39 15.52 11.89
N MET A 259 2.44 14.27 12.31
CA MET A 259 3.14 13.80 13.53
C MET A 259 4.44 13.07 13.24
N ALA A 260 4.53 12.40 12.10
CA ALA A 260 5.74 11.68 11.70
C ALA A 260 6.14 12.07 10.27
N PHE A 261 7.37 12.58 10.13
CA PHE A 261 7.91 13.01 8.86
C PHE A 261 9.29 12.41 8.62
N PHE A 262 9.42 11.69 7.52
CA PHE A 262 10.60 10.94 7.17
C PHE A 262 11.17 11.41 5.83
N ILE A 263 12.28 12.16 5.86
CA ILE A 263 12.92 12.75 4.68
C ILE A 263 14.43 12.45 4.63
N GLY A 264 14.84 11.41 5.33
CA GLY A 264 16.24 10.97 5.35
C GLY A 264 16.76 10.49 4.00
N SER A 265 18.08 10.35 3.89
CA SER A 265 18.78 9.85 2.70
C SER A 265 18.52 10.65 1.41
N ASN A 266 18.43 11.98 1.51
CA ASN A 266 18.26 12.89 0.39
C ASN A 266 19.48 13.86 0.26
N ASP A 267 19.40 14.90 -0.55
CA ASP A 267 20.41 15.96 -0.68
C ASP A 267 19.91 17.29 -0.15
N LEU A 268 19.14 17.27 0.92
CA LEU A 268 18.63 18.49 1.53
C LEU A 268 19.80 19.40 1.94
N ARG A 269 19.63 20.69 1.69
CA ARG A 269 20.64 21.70 1.96
C ARG A 269 20.18 22.60 3.10
N ARG A 270 20.32 23.91 2.92
CA ARG A 270 19.92 24.87 3.94
C ARG A 270 18.40 24.94 4.05
N ILE A 271 17.88 24.70 5.25
CA ILE A 271 16.46 24.83 5.58
C ILE A 271 16.27 26.18 6.29
N GLU A 272 15.57 27.08 5.61
CA GLU A 272 15.28 28.44 6.14
C GLU A 272 13.90 28.52 6.82
N ASP A 273 13.03 27.53 6.55
CA ASP A 273 11.69 27.46 7.13
C ASP A 273 11.70 26.99 8.57
N LYS A 274 10.68 27.38 9.29
CA LYS A 274 10.45 26.91 10.67
C LYS A 274 10.03 25.45 10.66
N ILE A 275 10.57 24.68 11.61
CA ILE A 275 10.15 23.29 11.79
C ILE A 275 8.88 23.25 12.62
N SER A 276 7.93 22.43 12.18
CA SER A 276 6.63 22.29 12.85
C SER A 276 6.76 21.69 14.24
N PRO A 277 6.23 22.33 15.28
CA PRO A 277 6.22 21.79 16.65
C PRO A 277 5.19 20.66 16.82
N PHE A 278 4.33 20.40 15.83
CA PHE A 278 3.34 19.31 15.88
C PHE A 278 3.96 17.94 15.55
N ILE A 279 5.08 17.93 14.82
CA ILE A 279 5.81 16.69 14.53
C ILE A 279 6.30 16.07 15.84
N ARG A 280 6.22 14.76 15.97
CA ARG A 280 6.71 13.98 17.11
C ARG A 280 7.87 13.08 16.74
N ILE A 281 7.91 12.64 15.47
CA ILE A 281 9.01 11.85 14.91
C ILE A 281 9.48 12.56 13.64
N PHE A 282 10.74 12.98 13.64
CA PHE A 282 11.34 13.68 12.50
C PHE A 282 12.65 13.02 12.13
N GLU A 283 12.75 12.53 10.89
CA GLU A 283 13.96 11.90 10.36
C GLU A 283 14.56 12.73 9.24
N ILE A 284 15.78 13.20 9.49
CA ILE A 284 16.62 13.92 8.52
C ILE A 284 17.96 13.22 8.28
N LYS A 285 18.16 12.04 8.87
CA LYS A 285 19.40 11.27 8.76
C LYS A 285 19.86 11.11 7.31
N ASP A 286 21.17 11.02 7.10
CA ASP A 286 21.78 10.82 5.77
C ASP A 286 21.39 11.90 4.74
N ASN A 287 21.38 13.17 5.20
CA ASN A 287 21.40 14.36 4.37
C ASN A 287 22.72 15.10 4.63
N PRO A 288 23.81 14.81 3.90
CA PRO A 288 25.16 15.25 4.27
C PRO A 288 25.36 16.76 4.23
N ASN A 289 24.59 17.46 3.41
CA ASN A 289 24.69 18.90 3.19
C ASN A 289 23.64 19.72 3.96
N ILE A 290 22.86 19.08 4.83
CA ILE A 290 21.78 19.76 5.54
C ILE A 290 22.34 20.77 6.55
N SER A 291 21.70 21.93 6.59
CA SER A 291 21.83 22.93 7.66
C SER A 291 20.45 23.35 8.11
N ILE A 292 20.14 23.14 9.38
CA ILE A 292 18.80 23.32 9.93
C ILE A 292 18.85 23.98 11.31
N ASP A 293 17.93 24.92 11.57
CA ASP A 293 17.70 25.53 12.88
C ASP A 293 16.54 24.84 13.59
N LEU A 294 16.84 24.21 14.73
CA LEU A 294 15.88 23.49 15.56
C LEU A 294 15.48 24.26 16.84
N SER A 295 15.82 25.54 16.95
CA SER A 295 15.54 26.35 18.16
C SER A 295 14.09 26.29 18.61
N MET A 296 13.13 26.25 17.69
CA MET A 296 11.69 26.16 18.00
C MET A 296 11.27 24.82 18.59
N VAL A 297 11.91 23.73 18.20
CA VAL A 297 11.53 22.37 18.63
C VAL A 297 12.47 21.80 19.70
N CYS A 298 13.60 22.46 19.96
CA CYS A 298 14.56 22.03 20.96
C CYS A 298 13.95 21.80 22.36
N PRO A 299 13.05 22.65 22.88
CA PRO A 299 12.41 22.39 24.18
C PRO A 299 11.60 21.09 24.20
N TYR A 300 10.98 20.73 23.09
CA TYR A 300 10.21 19.46 22.96
C TYR A 300 11.15 18.25 22.86
N ILE A 301 12.31 18.40 22.20
CA ILE A 301 13.35 17.36 22.14
C ILE A 301 13.88 17.12 23.56
N GLN A 302 14.22 18.17 24.30
CA GLN A 302 14.69 18.10 25.69
C GLN A 302 13.68 17.45 26.62
N ALA A 303 12.39 17.70 26.41
CA ALA A 303 11.29 17.11 27.17
C ALA A 303 10.97 15.66 26.76
N GLY A 304 11.65 15.08 25.77
CA GLY A 304 11.36 13.74 25.23
C GLY A 304 10.04 13.63 24.45
N GLN A 305 9.47 14.76 24.03
CA GLN A 305 8.20 14.84 23.29
C GLN A 305 8.39 14.88 21.78
N TYR A 306 9.64 15.00 21.31
CA TYR A 306 10.02 15.12 19.92
C TYR A 306 11.22 14.23 19.66
N GLN A 307 11.07 13.21 18.84
CA GLN A 307 12.14 12.30 18.45
C GLN A 307 12.78 12.79 17.15
N LEU A 308 14.04 13.22 17.23
CA LEU A 308 14.84 13.55 16.06
C LEU A 308 15.74 12.35 15.70
N ILE A 309 15.72 11.96 14.43
CA ILE A 309 16.60 10.92 13.86
C ILE A 309 17.55 11.62 12.88
N TYR A 310 18.84 11.73 13.26
CA TYR A 310 19.83 12.53 12.57
C TYR A 310 21.22 11.91 12.66
N ASP A 311 22.19 12.47 11.91
CA ASP A 311 23.61 12.12 12.04
C ASP A 311 24.37 13.25 12.76
N LYS A 312 25.29 12.89 13.65
CA LYS A 312 26.10 13.85 14.42
C LYS A 312 26.96 14.77 13.53
N THR A 313 27.18 14.41 12.27
CA THR A 313 27.94 15.21 11.31
C THR A 313 27.11 16.32 10.63
N GLN A 314 25.79 16.32 10.82
CA GLN A 314 24.90 17.31 10.23
C GLN A 314 24.99 18.66 10.93
N ASN A 315 24.85 19.75 10.17
CA ASN A 315 24.89 21.11 10.71
C ASN A 315 23.53 21.46 11.35
N ILE A 316 23.38 21.12 12.62
CA ILE A 316 22.18 21.42 13.41
C ILE A 316 22.47 22.62 14.30
N GLN A 317 21.60 23.63 14.26
CA GLN A 317 21.69 24.86 15.05
C GLN A 317 20.49 24.97 16.01
N GLY A 318 20.63 25.78 17.04
CA GLY A 318 19.54 26.14 17.97
C GLY A 318 19.15 25.03 18.96
N CYS A 319 19.97 23.96 19.09
CA CYS A 319 19.74 22.90 20.08
C CYS A 319 21.06 22.27 20.53
N ASP A 320 21.77 22.91 21.43
CA ASP A 320 23.15 22.55 21.83
C ASP A 320 23.27 21.12 22.38
N MET A 321 22.24 20.60 23.02
CA MET A 321 22.25 19.22 23.56
C MET A 321 22.39 18.13 22.47
N LEU A 322 22.19 18.46 21.21
CA LEU A 322 22.34 17.52 20.09
C LEU A 322 23.78 17.48 19.56
N LEU A 323 24.65 18.39 20.06
CA LEU A 323 26.05 18.53 19.62
C LEU A 323 26.99 17.63 20.44
N ASP A 324 26.55 17.08 21.57
CA ASP A 324 27.26 16.15 22.45
C ASP A 324 26.98 14.68 22.05
#